data_e784e0655a3d6007e6345fc39006f6fd
#
_entry.id   e784e0655a3d6007e6345fc39006f6fd
#
_cell.length_a   1.000
_cell.length_b   1.000
_cell.length_c   1.000
_cell.angle_alpha   90.00
_cell.angle_beta   90.00
_cell.angle_gamma   90.00
#
_symmetry.space_group_name_H-M   'P 1'
#
loop_
_entity.id
_entity.type
_entity.pdbx_description
1 polymer ?
#
loop_
_entity_poly.entity_id
_entity_poly.type
_entity_poly.pdbx_seq_one_letter_code
_entity_poly.pdbx_strand_id
1 'polypeptide(L)'
;MPTQEEIYKTEGDKYEALIAREDFQGNILKSLREIMSLENLVVYDLGAGTGRLARLLAPLVKHIRAFDISEEMLRVCRGKFIASGLTNWQVDVADHRQLPVEDSSADLVVSGWSVAYLAVWNPETWQAELEKWMVEMRRILKSNGQIILFDSLGTGNESPIRLEHLKDYYPWLDEAGFQYKWIRTDYKFESLDEAEYLSRFFFGDELGDKVRKNKWQVLPECTGVWWREMQG
;
A
#
# COMPACT_ATOMS: atom_id res chain seq x y z
N MET A 1 -8.13 22.17 0.64
CA MET A 1 -8.24 20.73 0.29
C MET A 1 -8.26 19.93 1.57
N PRO A 2 -8.97 18.79 1.62
CA PRO A 2 -8.89 17.91 2.77
C PRO A 2 -7.47 17.34 2.92
N THR A 3 -7.07 17.08 4.14
CA THR A 3 -5.82 16.36 4.40
C THR A 3 -5.97 14.88 4.00
N GLN A 4 -4.86 14.17 3.81
CA GLN A 4 -4.91 12.72 3.52
C GLN A 4 -5.65 11.95 4.62
N GLU A 5 -5.46 12.33 5.89
CA GLU A 5 -6.17 11.72 7.02
C GLU A 5 -7.70 11.93 6.94
N GLU A 6 -8.16 13.12 6.54
CA GLU A 6 -9.58 13.39 6.33
C GLU A 6 -10.13 12.58 5.14
N ILE A 7 -9.37 12.46 4.03
CA ILE A 7 -9.74 11.62 2.89
C ILE A 7 -9.95 10.17 3.33
N TYR A 8 -9.02 9.63 4.10
CA TYR A 8 -9.13 8.24 4.59
C TYR A 8 -10.29 8.03 5.56
N LYS A 9 -10.75 9.07 6.24
CA LYS A 9 -11.89 8.99 7.18
C LYS A 9 -13.26 9.11 6.50
N THR A 10 -13.36 9.83 5.37
CA THR A 10 -14.68 10.25 4.84
C THR A 10 -14.87 10.08 3.34
N GLU A 11 -13.80 9.88 2.56
CA GLU A 11 -13.83 9.95 1.09
C GLU A 11 -13.41 8.63 0.42
N GLY A 12 -13.74 7.48 1.04
CA GLY A 12 -13.29 6.17 0.60
C GLY A 12 -13.66 5.83 -0.85
N ASP A 13 -14.87 6.16 -1.30
CA ASP A 13 -15.30 5.88 -2.68
C ASP A 13 -14.54 6.74 -3.71
N LYS A 14 -14.26 8.00 -3.38
CA LYS A 14 -13.50 8.90 -4.25
C LYS A 14 -12.00 8.53 -4.29
N TYR A 15 -11.45 8.12 -3.15
CA TYR A 15 -10.11 7.56 -3.09
C TYR A 15 -10.00 6.29 -3.94
N GLU A 16 -10.99 5.39 -3.85
CA GLU A 16 -11.03 4.19 -4.69
C GLU A 16 -11.08 4.52 -6.19
N ALA A 17 -11.80 5.56 -6.59
CA ALA A 17 -11.84 6.00 -7.99
C ALA A 17 -10.45 6.36 -8.52
N LEU A 18 -9.59 6.97 -7.68
CA LEU A 18 -8.18 7.23 -8.03
C LEU A 18 -7.38 5.93 -8.09
N ILE A 19 -7.42 5.14 -7.00
CA ILE A 19 -6.56 3.96 -6.83
C ILE A 19 -6.88 2.87 -7.87
N ALA A 20 -8.12 2.77 -8.32
CA ALA A 20 -8.51 1.86 -9.39
C ALA A 20 -7.85 2.15 -10.75
N ARG A 21 -7.27 3.34 -10.92
CA ARG A 21 -6.54 3.75 -12.14
C ARG A 21 -5.06 3.40 -12.12
N GLU A 22 -4.50 3.09 -10.93
CA GLU A 22 -3.07 2.80 -10.74
C GLU A 22 -2.70 1.40 -11.20
N ASP A 23 -1.43 1.26 -11.58
CA ASP A 23 -0.82 -0.02 -12.00
C ASP A 23 -1.55 -0.70 -13.18
N PHE A 24 -2.01 0.08 -14.17
CA PHE A 24 -2.72 -0.47 -15.32
C PHE A 24 -1.92 -1.52 -16.11
N GLN A 25 -0.61 -1.58 -15.91
CA GLN A 25 0.30 -2.55 -16.52
C GLN A 25 0.46 -3.83 -15.70
N GLY A 26 -0.03 -3.87 -14.45
CA GLY A 26 0.04 -5.02 -13.55
C GLY A 26 1.44 -5.32 -13.03
N ASN A 27 2.26 -4.28 -12.82
CA ASN A 27 3.65 -4.43 -12.39
C ASN A 27 3.77 -4.80 -10.90
N ILE A 28 2.78 -4.44 -10.06
CA ILE A 28 2.72 -4.87 -8.66
C ILE A 28 2.69 -6.40 -8.58
N LEU A 29 1.76 -7.04 -9.29
CA LEU A 29 1.65 -8.51 -9.27
C LEU A 29 2.89 -9.20 -9.87
N LYS A 30 3.43 -8.66 -10.95
CA LYS A 30 4.68 -9.17 -11.55
C LYS A 30 5.82 -9.13 -10.53
N SER A 31 5.95 -7.99 -9.84
CA SER A 31 6.98 -7.78 -8.82
C SER A 31 6.85 -8.75 -7.64
N LEU A 32 5.63 -9.01 -7.16
CA LEU A 32 5.37 -9.98 -6.10
C LEU A 32 5.79 -11.40 -6.51
N ARG A 33 5.44 -11.83 -7.73
CA ARG A 33 5.79 -13.15 -8.27
C ARG A 33 7.29 -13.35 -8.53
N GLU A 34 8.03 -12.28 -8.76
CA GLU A 34 9.48 -12.31 -8.87
C GLU A 34 10.17 -12.52 -7.52
N ILE A 35 9.53 -12.08 -6.42
CA ILE A 35 10.07 -12.19 -5.06
C ILE A 35 9.76 -13.56 -4.46
N MET A 36 8.53 -14.06 -4.62
CA MET A 36 8.12 -15.34 -4.06
C MET A 36 6.92 -15.97 -4.78
N SER A 37 6.73 -17.30 -4.57
CA SER A 37 5.47 -17.97 -4.94
C SER A 37 4.33 -17.50 -4.03
N LEU A 38 3.16 -17.24 -4.61
CA LEU A 38 1.97 -16.79 -3.88
C LEU A 38 1.01 -17.95 -3.52
N GLU A 39 1.29 -19.15 -4.00
CA GLU A 39 0.38 -20.29 -3.84
C GLU A 39 0.32 -20.78 -2.39
N ASN A 40 -0.90 -21.07 -1.90
CA ASN A 40 -1.17 -21.63 -0.59
C ASN A 40 -0.76 -20.76 0.62
N LEU A 41 -0.47 -19.47 0.43
CA LEU A 41 -0.08 -18.56 1.50
C LEU A 41 -1.29 -18.06 2.32
N VAL A 42 -1.08 -17.86 3.63
CA VAL A 42 -1.88 -16.98 4.48
C VAL A 42 -1.24 -15.61 4.46
N VAL A 43 -1.97 -14.62 3.94
CA VAL A 43 -1.46 -13.27 3.71
C VAL A 43 -2.18 -12.26 4.58
N TYR A 44 -1.44 -11.33 5.17
CA TYR A 44 -1.99 -10.16 5.85
C TYR A 44 -1.63 -8.90 5.08
N ASP A 45 -2.65 -8.11 4.72
CA ASP A 45 -2.52 -6.79 4.08
C ASP A 45 -2.74 -5.71 5.14
N LEU A 46 -1.68 -4.96 5.47
CA LEU A 46 -1.66 -3.99 6.56
C LEU A 46 -1.75 -2.56 6.05
N GLY A 47 -2.73 -1.81 6.56
CA GLY A 47 -3.12 -0.55 5.98
C GLY A 47 -3.74 -0.76 4.61
N ALA A 48 -4.64 -1.74 4.52
CA ALA A 48 -5.20 -2.22 3.27
C ALA A 48 -6.02 -1.17 2.50
N GLY A 49 -6.47 -0.13 3.19
CA GLY A 49 -7.30 0.91 2.60
C GLY A 49 -8.55 0.35 1.95
N THR A 50 -8.77 0.71 0.71
CA THR A 50 -9.89 0.18 -0.11
C THR A 50 -9.60 -1.22 -0.68
N GLY A 51 -8.50 -1.89 -0.27
CA GLY A 51 -8.20 -3.27 -0.61
C GLY A 51 -7.51 -3.47 -1.95
N ARG A 52 -6.63 -2.58 -2.36
CA ARG A 52 -5.86 -2.71 -3.62
C ARG A 52 -5.04 -4.00 -3.67
N LEU A 53 -4.14 -4.20 -2.70
CA LEU A 53 -3.29 -5.38 -2.62
C LEU A 53 -4.10 -6.62 -2.24
N ALA A 54 -5.00 -6.49 -1.26
CA ALA A 54 -5.83 -7.60 -0.81
C ALA A 54 -6.64 -8.23 -1.95
N ARG A 55 -7.29 -7.43 -2.79
CA ARG A 55 -8.05 -7.93 -3.95
C ARG A 55 -7.18 -8.52 -5.05
N LEU A 56 -6.00 -7.94 -5.27
CA LEU A 56 -5.03 -8.46 -6.24
C LEU A 56 -4.54 -9.86 -5.85
N LEU A 57 -4.35 -10.09 -4.55
CA LEU A 57 -3.78 -11.33 -4.01
C LEU A 57 -4.80 -12.41 -3.71
N ALA A 58 -6.03 -12.06 -3.32
CA ALA A 58 -7.04 -13.02 -2.88
C ALA A 58 -7.29 -14.20 -3.85
N PRO A 59 -7.31 -14.00 -5.20
CA PRO A 59 -7.49 -15.12 -6.14
C PRO A 59 -6.30 -16.10 -6.20
N LEU A 60 -5.17 -15.75 -5.61
CA LEU A 60 -3.88 -16.44 -5.80
C LEU A 60 -3.40 -17.13 -4.52
N VAL A 61 -3.97 -16.78 -3.37
CA VAL A 61 -3.51 -17.21 -2.06
C VAL A 61 -4.54 -18.11 -1.37
N LYS A 62 -4.12 -18.83 -0.34
CA LYS A 62 -5.01 -19.67 0.45
C LYS A 62 -6.04 -18.83 1.22
N HIS A 63 -5.60 -17.79 1.87
CA HIS A 63 -6.42 -16.88 2.66
C HIS A 63 -5.77 -15.52 2.77
N ILE A 64 -6.58 -14.45 2.78
CA ILE A 64 -6.10 -13.09 3.00
C ILE A 64 -6.92 -12.39 4.08
N ARG A 65 -6.23 -11.69 5.00
CA ARG A 65 -6.84 -10.77 5.95
C ARG A 65 -6.35 -9.36 5.67
N ALA A 66 -7.29 -8.44 5.50
CA ALA A 66 -7.03 -7.03 5.28
C ALA A 66 -7.31 -6.24 6.56
N PHE A 67 -6.34 -5.47 7.01
CA PHE A 67 -6.41 -4.66 8.22
C PHE A 67 -6.21 -3.19 7.89
N ASP A 68 -7.02 -2.33 8.47
CA ASP A 68 -6.86 -0.87 8.42
C ASP A 68 -7.45 -0.24 9.68
N ILE A 69 -7.01 0.95 10.05
CA ILE A 69 -7.62 1.71 11.15
C ILE A 69 -8.89 2.44 10.71
N SER A 70 -9.08 2.65 9.40
CA SER A 70 -10.22 3.35 8.83
C SER A 70 -11.35 2.39 8.48
N GLU A 71 -12.44 2.43 9.26
CA GLU A 71 -13.67 1.70 8.93
C GLU A 71 -14.27 2.12 7.59
N GLU A 72 -14.15 3.39 7.20
CA GLU A 72 -14.64 3.89 5.90
C GLU A 72 -13.90 3.23 4.73
N MET A 73 -12.58 3.15 4.80
CA MET A 73 -11.79 2.46 3.79
C MET A 73 -12.14 0.98 3.71
N LEU A 74 -12.28 0.33 4.87
CA LEU A 74 -12.66 -1.08 4.94
C LEU A 74 -14.09 -1.36 4.46
N ARG A 75 -15.00 -0.40 4.59
CA ARG A 75 -16.35 -0.48 4.00
C ARG A 75 -16.26 -0.67 2.49
N VAL A 76 -15.45 0.12 1.81
CA VAL A 76 -15.21 0.00 0.36
C VAL A 76 -14.55 -1.34 0.03
N CYS A 77 -13.52 -1.71 0.79
CA CYS A 77 -12.81 -2.99 0.65
C CYS A 77 -13.77 -4.19 0.73
N ARG A 78 -14.61 -4.27 1.77
CA ARG A 78 -15.62 -5.32 1.95
C ARG A 78 -16.59 -5.37 0.78
N GLY A 79 -17.10 -4.21 0.34
CA GLY A 79 -18.01 -4.13 -0.81
C GLY A 79 -17.40 -4.74 -2.08
N LYS A 80 -16.13 -4.48 -2.33
CA LYS A 80 -15.38 -5.03 -3.46
C LYS A 80 -15.19 -6.54 -3.35
N PHE A 81 -14.91 -7.07 -2.16
CA PHE A 81 -14.80 -8.50 -1.93
C PHE A 81 -16.13 -9.23 -2.12
N ILE A 82 -17.21 -8.70 -1.55
CA ILE A 82 -18.56 -9.25 -1.73
C ILE A 82 -18.91 -9.31 -3.23
N ALA A 83 -18.66 -8.23 -3.97
CA ALA A 83 -18.91 -8.17 -5.41
C ALA A 83 -18.06 -9.16 -6.23
N SER A 84 -16.88 -9.54 -5.73
CA SER A 84 -16.00 -10.50 -6.41
C SER A 84 -16.44 -11.96 -6.30
N GLY A 85 -17.30 -12.30 -5.35
CA GLY A 85 -17.71 -13.68 -5.05
C GLY A 85 -16.62 -14.55 -4.41
N LEU A 86 -15.46 -14.00 -4.06
CA LEU A 86 -14.41 -14.70 -3.33
C LEU A 86 -14.84 -14.96 -1.88
N THR A 87 -14.36 -16.05 -1.29
CA THR A 87 -14.74 -16.48 0.09
C THR A 87 -13.54 -16.66 1.02
N ASN A 88 -12.33 -16.52 0.50
CA ASN A 88 -11.08 -16.75 1.23
C ASN A 88 -10.48 -15.46 1.80
N TRP A 89 -11.32 -14.54 2.26
CA TRP A 89 -10.90 -13.24 2.77
C TRP A 89 -11.57 -12.90 4.11
N GLN A 90 -10.92 -12.02 4.85
CA GLN A 90 -11.44 -11.37 6.04
C GLN A 90 -10.97 -9.92 6.09
N VAL A 91 -11.79 -9.02 6.65
CA VAL A 91 -11.51 -7.58 6.76
C VAL A 91 -11.83 -7.12 8.17
N ASP A 92 -10.83 -6.61 8.89
CA ASP A 92 -10.93 -6.23 10.30
C ASP A 92 -10.32 -4.84 10.54
N VAL A 93 -10.95 -4.06 11.43
CA VAL A 93 -10.36 -2.81 11.91
C VAL A 93 -9.26 -3.13 12.91
N ALA A 94 -8.03 -2.71 12.62
CA ALA A 94 -6.91 -2.88 13.53
C ALA A 94 -5.76 -1.91 13.20
N ASP A 95 -5.01 -1.54 14.22
CA ASP A 95 -3.72 -0.90 14.07
C ASP A 95 -2.66 -1.96 13.72
N HIS A 96 -1.87 -1.72 12.70
CA HIS A 96 -0.87 -2.67 12.24
C HIS A 96 0.33 -2.86 13.21
N ARG A 97 0.38 -2.09 14.30
CA ARG A 97 1.32 -2.27 15.42
C ARG A 97 0.80 -3.24 16.49
N GLN A 98 -0.47 -3.64 16.40
CA GLN A 98 -1.11 -4.58 17.34
C GLN A 98 -2.31 -5.24 16.66
N LEU A 99 -2.10 -6.42 16.11
CA LEU A 99 -3.11 -7.13 15.33
C LEU A 99 -3.84 -8.18 16.17
N PRO A 100 -5.16 -8.34 16.00
CA PRO A 100 -5.96 -9.37 16.68
C PRO A 100 -5.78 -10.75 16.00
N VAL A 101 -4.55 -11.23 15.97
CA VAL A 101 -4.17 -12.50 15.35
C VAL A 101 -3.20 -13.28 16.24
N GLU A 102 -3.13 -14.58 16.03
CA GLU A 102 -2.20 -15.46 16.74
C GLU A 102 -0.75 -15.25 16.25
N ASP A 103 0.20 -15.63 17.10
CA ASP A 103 1.62 -15.66 16.75
C ASP A 103 1.87 -16.65 15.61
N SER A 104 2.85 -16.37 14.78
CA SER A 104 3.31 -17.26 13.70
C SER A 104 2.14 -17.76 12.80
N SER A 105 1.24 -16.86 12.45
CA SER A 105 0.00 -17.17 11.70
C SER A 105 0.03 -16.77 10.23
N ALA A 106 0.91 -15.84 9.81
CA ALA A 106 1.04 -15.37 8.44
C ALA A 106 2.30 -15.91 7.74
N ASP A 107 2.16 -16.27 6.46
CA ASP A 107 3.28 -16.60 5.58
C ASP A 107 3.86 -15.34 4.92
N LEU A 108 3.00 -14.35 4.66
CA LEU A 108 3.36 -13.10 4.00
C LEU A 108 2.58 -11.94 4.64
N VAL A 109 3.30 -10.87 4.94
CA VAL A 109 2.73 -9.55 5.21
C VAL A 109 3.00 -8.67 4.00
N VAL A 110 1.96 -8.05 3.47
CA VAL A 110 2.07 -6.98 2.48
C VAL A 110 1.58 -5.67 3.08
N SER A 111 2.17 -4.56 2.68
CA SER A 111 1.64 -3.24 3.00
C SER A 111 1.96 -2.27 1.87
N GLY A 112 0.97 -1.56 1.41
CA GLY A 112 1.13 -0.59 0.34
C GLY A 112 0.78 0.82 0.79
N TRP A 113 1.75 1.74 0.68
CA TRP A 113 1.59 3.18 0.98
C TRP A 113 1.01 3.44 2.37
N SER A 114 1.44 2.67 3.36
CA SER A 114 0.88 2.73 4.71
C SER A 114 1.94 2.80 5.82
N VAL A 115 2.95 1.92 5.83
CA VAL A 115 3.95 1.87 6.90
C VAL A 115 4.72 3.19 7.03
N ALA A 116 5.00 3.86 5.92
CA ALA A 116 5.65 5.16 5.92
C ALA A 116 4.91 6.23 6.75
N TYR A 117 3.59 6.12 6.88
CA TYR A 117 2.81 7.05 7.72
C TYR A 117 3.13 6.94 9.21
N LEU A 118 3.67 5.82 9.69
CA LEU A 118 4.19 5.73 11.06
C LEU A 118 5.31 6.74 11.30
N ALA A 119 6.12 7.00 10.29
CA ALA A 119 7.17 8.02 10.38
C ALA A 119 6.60 9.44 10.14
N VAL A 120 5.79 9.62 9.10
CA VAL A 120 5.28 10.95 8.70
C VAL A 120 4.38 11.57 9.76
N TRP A 121 3.49 10.78 10.37
CA TRP A 121 2.53 11.30 11.35
C TRP A 121 3.08 11.34 12.79
N ASN A 122 4.27 10.76 13.03
CA ASN A 122 4.91 10.74 14.35
C ASN A 122 6.36 11.22 14.28
N PRO A 123 6.63 12.45 13.82
CA PRO A 123 7.98 12.90 13.50
C PRO A 123 8.97 12.87 14.69
N GLU A 124 8.46 12.97 15.93
CA GLU A 124 9.30 12.93 17.13
C GLU A 124 9.56 11.50 17.65
N THR A 125 8.71 10.54 17.28
CA THR A 125 8.74 9.16 17.82
C THR A 125 8.80 8.09 16.75
N TRP A 126 9.04 8.47 15.51
CA TRP A 126 8.92 7.60 14.33
C TRP A 126 9.73 6.29 14.43
N GLN A 127 10.94 6.35 15.00
CA GLN A 127 11.78 5.16 15.19
C GLN A 127 11.10 4.16 16.15
N ALA A 128 10.55 4.67 17.25
CA ALA A 128 9.83 3.83 18.20
C ALA A 128 8.54 3.23 17.59
N GLU A 129 7.85 3.98 16.74
CA GLU A 129 6.65 3.47 16.06
C GLU A 129 6.99 2.39 15.04
N LEU A 130 8.05 2.57 14.26
CA LEU A 130 8.54 1.55 13.32
C LEU A 130 9.08 0.32 14.04
N GLU A 131 9.76 0.47 15.20
CA GLU A 131 10.20 -0.68 15.99
C GLU A 131 9.01 -1.46 16.59
N LYS A 132 7.97 -0.79 17.09
CA LYS A 132 6.73 -1.46 17.52
C LYS A 132 6.13 -2.28 16.38
N TRP A 133 6.07 -1.70 15.20
CA TRP A 133 5.60 -2.39 14.00
C TRP A 133 6.48 -3.62 13.69
N MET A 134 7.80 -3.49 13.72
CA MET A 134 8.72 -4.61 13.49
C MET A 134 8.60 -5.71 14.56
N VAL A 135 8.33 -5.36 15.81
CA VAL A 135 8.06 -6.34 16.89
C VAL A 135 6.80 -7.14 16.56
N GLU A 136 5.75 -6.46 16.10
CA GLU A 136 4.51 -7.12 15.68
C GLU A 136 4.74 -8.02 14.46
N MET A 137 5.52 -7.59 13.47
CA MET A 137 5.87 -8.43 12.31
C MET A 137 6.59 -9.71 12.72
N ARG A 138 7.54 -9.62 13.68
CA ARG A 138 8.24 -10.80 14.24
C ARG A 138 7.27 -11.74 14.94
N ARG A 139 6.25 -11.21 15.62
CA ARG A 139 5.25 -12.01 16.34
C ARG A 139 4.33 -12.78 15.39
N ILE A 140 3.79 -12.11 14.37
CA ILE A 140 2.74 -12.68 13.52
C ILE A 140 3.25 -13.55 12.38
N LEU A 141 4.47 -13.29 11.89
CA LEU A 141 5.04 -14.06 10.80
C LEU A 141 5.55 -15.42 11.28
N LYS A 142 5.31 -16.43 10.46
CA LYS A 142 5.92 -17.75 10.61
C LYS A 142 7.42 -17.67 10.40
N SER A 143 8.15 -18.72 10.81
CA SER A 143 9.55 -18.90 10.43
C SER A 143 9.67 -18.89 8.89
N ASN A 144 10.61 -18.08 8.36
CA ASN A 144 10.77 -17.79 6.93
C ASN A 144 9.59 -17.03 6.27
N GLY A 145 8.70 -16.45 7.08
CA GLY A 145 7.67 -15.55 6.58
C GLY A 145 8.28 -14.28 5.99
N GLN A 146 7.59 -13.65 5.05
CA GLN A 146 8.10 -12.48 4.34
C GLN A 146 7.29 -11.22 4.59
N ILE A 147 7.96 -10.09 4.52
CA ILE A 147 7.36 -8.74 4.46
C ILE A 147 7.64 -8.18 3.08
N ILE A 148 6.61 -7.64 2.42
CA ILE A 148 6.76 -6.88 1.16
C ILE A 148 6.02 -5.55 1.30
N LEU A 149 6.76 -4.45 1.11
CA LEU A 149 6.25 -3.08 1.23
C LEU A 149 6.27 -2.40 -0.14
N PHE A 150 5.27 -1.58 -0.37
CA PHE A 150 5.18 -0.69 -1.52
C PHE A 150 5.04 0.74 -1.02
N ASP A 151 5.88 1.66 -1.51
CA ASP A 151 5.79 3.08 -1.19
C ASP A 151 6.16 3.94 -2.40
N SER A 152 5.67 5.18 -2.43
CA SER A 152 5.89 6.09 -3.55
C SER A 152 7.35 6.51 -3.65
N LEU A 153 7.83 6.61 -4.88
CA LEU A 153 9.10 7.21 -5.25
C LEU A 153 8.87 8.35 -6.25
N GLY A 154 7.70 8.95 -6.21
CA GLY A 154 7.38 10.18 -6.93
C GLY A 154 6.30 10.06 -7.98
N THR A 155 5.11 10.56 -7.64
CA THR A 155 4.00 10.76 -8.57
C THR A 155 4.31 11.91 -9.53
N GLY A 156 3.98 11.73 -10.81
CA GLY A 156 4.32 12.70 -11.87
C GLY A 156 5.78 12.70 -12.29
N ASN A 157 6.53 11.62 -12.01
CA ASN A 157 7.93 11.44 -12.38
C ASN A 157 8.13 10.13 -13.13
N GLU A 158 8.95 10.15 -14.18
CA GLU A 158 9.28 8.95 -14.97
C GLU A 158 10.44 8.14 -14.39
N SER A 159 11.18 8.73 -13.47
CA SER A 159 12.27 8.10 -12.73
C SER A 159 12.08 8.31 -11.24
N PRO A 160 12.53 7.36 -10.40
CA PRO A 160 12.33 7.45 -8.97
C PRO A 160 13.04 8.64 -8.36
N ILE A 161 12.36 9.31 -7.44
CA ILE A 161 12.91 10.35 -6.59
C ILE A 161 12.68 9.98 -5.12
N ARG A 162 13.61 10.33 -4.24
CA ARG A 162 13.37 10.21 -2.80
C ARG A 162 12.57 11.41 -2.33
N LEU A 163 11.40 11.15 -1.76
CA LEU A 163 10.49 12.20 -1.25
C LEU A 163 11.03 12.76 0.06
N GLU A 164 11.07 14.09 0.20
CA GLU A 164 11.66 14.75 1.37
C GLU A 164 11.00 14.34 2.70
N HIS A 165 9.67 14.17 2.70
CA HIS A 165 8.93 13.75 3.90
C HIS A 165 9.17 12.27 4.29
N LEU A 166 9.84 11.48 3.45
CA LEU A 166 10.23 10.07 3.70
C LEU A 166 11.75 9.89 3.79
N LYS A 167 12.52 10.97 3.89
CA LYS A 167 14.00 10.94 3.88
C LYS A 167 14.61 10.07 4.98
N ASP A 168 13.95 9.98 6.13
CA ASP A 168 14.41 9.18 7.27
C ASP A 168 13.91 7.73 7.19
N TYR A 169 12.76 7.50 6.53
CA TYR A 169 12.16 6.18 6.36
C TYR A 169 12.94 5.28 5.41
N TYR A 170 13.42 5.80 4.29
CA TYR A 170 14.17 4.99 3.32
C TYR A 170 15.49 4.42 3.88
N PRO A 171 16.35 5.22 4.58
CA PRO A 171 17.53 4.68 5.24
C PRO A 171 17.19 3.63 6.32
N TRP A 172 16.10 3.86 7.07
CA TRP A 172 15.64 2.88 8.06
C TRP A 172 15.30 1.53 7.42
N LEU A 173 14.67 1.50 6.24
CA LEU A 173 14.41 0.24 5.52
C LEU A 173 15.71 -0.47 5.14
N ASP A 174 16.72 0.28 4.67
CA ASP A 174 18.04 -0.26 4.33
C ASP A 174 18.73 -0.84 5.60
N GLU A 175 18.71 -0.10 6.73
CA GLU A 175 19.27 -0.53 8.02
C GLU A 175 18.51 -1.72 8.62
N ALA A 176 17.19 -1.78 8.44
CA ALA A 176 16.36 -2.90 8.84
C ALA A 176 16.54 -4.14 7.94
N GLY A 177 17.41 -4.09 6.94
CA GLY A 177 17.78 -5.23 6.10
C GLY A 177 16.78 -5.60 5.02
N PHE A 178 15.97 -4.66 4.58
CA PHE A 178 15.11 -4.85 3.41
C PHE A 178 15.93 -4.82 2.12
N GLN A 179 15.67 -5.76 1.21
CA GLN A 179 16.09 -5.67 -0.19
C GLN A 179 15.18 -4.68 -0.92
N TYR A 180 15.63 -4.12 -2.03
CA TYR A 180 14.94 -3.05 -2.74
C TYR A 180 15.03 -3.19 -4.26
N LYS A 181 13.93 -2.86 -4.92
CA LYS A 181 13.85 -2.50 -6.33
C LYS A 181 12.76 -1.46 -6.53
N TRP A 182 12.62 -0.92 -7.72
CA TRP A 182 11.51 -0.03 -8.07
C TRP A 182 10.80 -0.48 -9.34
N ILE A 183 9.55 -0.08 -9.48
CA ILE A 183 8.68 -0.40 -10.62
C ILE A 183 7.89 0.85 -11.03
N ARG A 184 7.30 0.82 -12.22
CA ARG A 184 6.28 1.79 -12.65
C ARG A 184 4.91 1.25 -12.24
N THR A 185 4.11 2.12 -11.62
CA THR A 185 2.71 1.84 -11.26
C THR A 185 1.81 2.97 -11.79
N ASP A 186 2.01 3.37 -13.03
CA ASP A 186 1.33 4.51 -13.64
C ASP A 186 -0.18 4.42 -13.52
N TYR A 187 -0.79 5.60 -13.33
CA TYR A 187 -2.25 5.75 -13.40
C TYR A 187 -2.68 5.90 -14.85
N LYS A 188 -3.75 5.20 -15.27
CA LYS A 188 -4.39 5.39 -16.58
C LYS A 188 -5.84 5.80 -16.39
N PHE A 189 -6.15 7.05 -16.70
CA PHE A 189 -7.47 7.64 -16.58
C PHE A 189 -8.28 7.50 -17.87
N GLU A 190 -9.61 7.58 -17.76
CA GLU A 190 -10.52 7.53 -18.91
C GLU A 190 -10.51 8.82 -19.74
N SER A 191 -10.22 9.95 -19.08
CA SER A 191 -10.12 11.26 -19.72
C SER A 191 -9.10 12.15 -19.02
N LEU A 192 -8.70 13.24 -19.70
CA LEU A 192 -7.83 14.26 -19.10
C LEU A 192 -8.53 15.00 -17.95
N ASP A 193 -9.84 15.19 -18.03
CA ASP A 193 -10.61 15.85 -16.98
C ASP A 193 -10.69 14.98 -15.71
N GLU A 194 -10.87 13.67 -15.86
CA GLU A 194 -10.76 12.72 -14.74
C GLU A 194 -9.37 12.72 -14.13
N ALA A 195 -8.32 12.69 -14.97
CA ALA A 195 -6.94 12.70 -14.52
C ALA A 195 -6.63 13.94 -13.68
N GLU A 196 -7.00 15.14 -14.15
CA GLU A 196 -6.82 16.38 -13.39
C GLU A 196 -7.63 16.36 -12.09
N TYR A 197 -8.92 16.00 -12.17
CA TYR A 197 -9.83 16.02 -11.02
C TYR A 197 -9.34 15.11 -9.88
N LEU A 198 -9.02 13.85 -10.17
CA LEU A 198 -8.59 12.88 -9.17
C LEU A 198 -7.17 13.17 -8.66
N SER A 199 -6.27 13.62 -9.53
CA SER A 199 -4.92 14.01 -9.13
C SER A 199 -4.96 15.23 -8.21
N ARG A 200 -5.76 16.25 -8.54
CA ARG A 200 -5.95 17.44 -7.71
C ARG A 200 -6.56 17.11 -6.36
N PHE A 201 -7.53 16.20 -6.35
CA PHE A 201 -8.19 15.77 -5.12
C PHE A 201 -7.21 15.17 -4.09
N PHE A 202 -6.29 14.32 -4.53
CA PHE A 202 -5.44 13.55 -3.60
C PHE A 202 -4.02 14.13 -3.46
N PHE A 203 -3.42 14.56 -4.57
CA PHE A 203 -2.03 15.02 -4.57
C PHE A 203 -1.88 16.55 -4.56
N GLY A 204 -2.97 17.28 -4.71
CA GLY A 204 -2.98 18.72 -4.63
C GLY A 204 -2.97 19.45 -5.96
N ASP A 205 -3.11 20.80 -5.85
CA ASP A 205 -3.28 21.68 -7.01
C ASP A 205 -2.05 21.65 -7.93
N GLU A 206 -0.86 21.58 -7.37
CA GLU A 206 0.38 21.58 -8.15
C GLU A 206 0.43 20.39 -9.13
N LEU A 207 0.08 19.18 -8.67
CA LEU A 207 0.06 18.02 -9.55
C LEU A 207 -1.12 18.07 -10.53
N GLY A 208 -2.28 18.54 -10.10
CA GLY A 208 -3.43 18.77 -11.00
C GLY A 208 -3.08 19.71 -12.16
N ASP A 209 -2.38 20.79 -11.88
CA ASP A 209 -1.91 21.74 -12.89
C ASP A 209 -0.88 21.12 -13.84
N LYS A 210 0.06 20.32 -13.32
CA LYS A 210 1.02 19.55 -14.14
C LYS A 210 0.30 18.55 -15.06
N VAL A 211 -0.70 17.82 -14.56
CA VAL A 211 -1.52 16.90 -15.34
C VAL A 211 -2.18 17.63 -16.52
N ARG A 212 -2.84 18.76 -16.27
CA ARG A 212 -3.49 19.57 -17.30
C ARG A 212 -2.50 20.12 -18.32
N LYS A 213 -1.39 20.71 -17.85
CA LYS A 213 -0.34 21.30 -18.67
C LYS A 213 0.31 20.27 -19.61
N ASN A 214 0.64 19.08 -19.08
CA ASN A 214 1.32 18.04 -19.85
C ASN A 214 0.34 17.12 -20.60
N LYS A 215 -0.97 17.34 -20.47
CA LYS A 215 -2.03 16.50 -21.03
C LYS A 215 -1.89 15.02 -20.65
N TRP A 216 -1.56 14.77 -19.37
CA TRP A 216 -1.32 13.44 -18.87
C TRP A 216 -2.63 12.70 -18.59
N GLN A 217 -3.10 11.93 -19.56
CA GLN A 217 -4.13 10.90 -19.34
C GLN A 217 -3.50 9.62 -18.75
N VAL A 218 -2.19 9.43 -18.96
CA VAL A 218 -1.35 8.49 -18.21
C VAL A 218 -0.43 9.31 -17.32
N LEU A 219 -0.65 9.23 -16.01
CA LEU A 219 0.17 9.92 -15.01
C LEU A 219 1.29 8.98 -14.56
N PRO A 220 2.57 9.36 -14.76
CA PRO A 220 3.70 8.55 -14.30
C PRO A 220 3.69 8.38 -12.79
N GLU A 221 3.95 7.13 -12.33
CA GLU A 221 4.17 6.82 -10.92
C GLU A 221 5.35 5.88 -10.78
N CYS A 222 6.28 6.24 -9.90
CA CYS A 222 7.38 5.37 -9.51
C CYS A 222 7.11 4.82 -8.12
N THR A 223 7.12 3.49 -7.99
CA THR A 223 6.89 2.79 -6.72
C THR A 223 8.11 1.97 -6.33
N GLY A 224 8.57 2.17 -5.11
CA GLY A 224 9.56 1.31 -4.50
C GLY A 224 8.92 0.03 -3.99
N VAL A 225 9.67 -1.05 -4.09
CA VAL A 225 9.31 -2.35 -3.54
C VAL A 225 10.42 -2.78 -2.63
N TRP A 226 10.11 -2.94 -1.34
CA TRP A 226 11.05 -3.43 -0.33
C TRP A 226 10.58 -4.78 0.19
N TRP A 227 11.51 -5.72 0.36
CA TRP A 227 11.13 -7.03 0.91
C TRP A 227 12.20 -7.58 1.83
N ARG A 228 11.75 -8.32 2.83
CA ARG A 228 12.61 -8.97 3.80
C ARG A 228 12.02 -10.31 4.25
N GLU A 229 12.85 -11.35 4.25
CA GLU A 229 12.54 -12.62 4.90
C GLU A 229 12.88 -12.55 6.39
N MET A 230 11.94 -12.98 7.22
CA MET A 230 12.14 -13.03 8.68
C MET A 230 12.87 -14.32 9.03
N GLN A 231 14.06 -14.17 9.59
CA GLN A 231 14.80 -15.31 10.14
C GLN A 231 14.09 -15.80 11.42
N GLY A 232 13.90 -17.11 11.54
CA GLY A 232 13.31 -17.74 12.71
C GLY A 232 14.22 -17.71 13.91
#